data_f36726d62ad6607b244b9edcd814a010
#
_entry.id   f36726d62ad6607b244b9edcd814a010
#
_cell.length_a   1.000
_cell.length_b   1.000
_cell.length_c   1.000
_cell.angle_alpha   90.00
_cell.angle_beta   90.00
_cell.angle_gamma   90.00
#
_symmetry.space_group_name_H-M   'P 1'
#
loop_
_entity.id
_entity.type
_entity.pdbx_description
1 polymer ?
#
loop_
_entity_poly.entity_id
_entity_poly.type
_entity_poly.pdbx_seq_one_letter_code
_entity_poly.pdbx_strand_id
1 'polypeptide(L)'
;MNFSSLFNYCPVCGSAEFVVNGIKSKRCERCGFVFYMNASAAVAAFIINEAGELLVCRRAKNPAKGTLDLAGGFVDNDETAEEALKREINEELGAQVTDARYLFSLPNKYEYSGLTVPTLDLFYECTLQSTENLMPSDDVEECFFVPLKEIDVELFGLKSIKEGLARYLIMNL
;
A
#
# COMPACT_ATOMS: atom_id res chain seq x y z
N MET A 1 10.97 0.74 -14.70
CA MET A 1 10.99 1.54 -15.97
C MET A 1 10.81 3.01 -15.61
N ASN A 2 11.56 3.95 -16.19
CA ASN A 2 11.44 5.37 -15.84
C ASN A 2 10.17 5.96 -16.48
N PHE A 3 9.45 6.84 -15.75
CA PHE A 3 8.25 7.54 -16.26
C PHE A 3 8.46 8.23 -17.63
N SER A 4 9.63 8.79 -17.87
CA SER A 4 9.96 9.44 -19.13
C SER A 4 9.89 8.51 -20.35
N SER A 5 10.11 7.20 -20.17
CA SER A 5 10.06 6.18 -21.23
C SER A 5 8.69 5.50 -21.39
N LEU A 6 7.73 5.85 -20.52
CA LEU A 6 6.37 5.34 -20.56
C LEU A 6 5.45 6.25 -21.37
N PHE A 7 4.35 5.69 -21.85
CA PHE A 7 3.30 6.44 -22.53
C PHE A 7 3.84 7.23 -23.73
N ASN A 8 4.24 6.52 -24.79
CA ASN A 8 4.81 7.12 -25.99
C ASN A 8 3.79 7.88 -26.86
N TYR A 9 2.49 7.71 -26.56
CA TYR A 9 1.40 8.35 -27.29
C TYR A 9 0.50 9.13 -26.34
N CYS A 10 0.00 10.25 -26.81
CA CYS A 10 -0.98 11.06 -26.07
C CYS A 10 -2.28 10.26 -25.86
N PRO A 11 -2.77 10.07 -24.63
CA PRO A 11 -4.00 9.31 -24.37
C PRO A 11 -5.27 10.01 -24.87
N VAL A 12 -5.19 11.31 -25.20
CA VAL A 12 -6.35 12.10 -25.67
C VAL A 12 -6.46 12.09 -27.19
N CYS A 13 -5.34 12.28 -27.92
CA CYS A 13 -5.39 12.45 -29.39
C CYS A 13 -4.52 11.44 -30.17
N GLY A 14 -3.85 10.50 -29.50
CA GLY A 14 -3.01 9.47 -30.11
C GLY A 14 -1.70 9.97 -30.73
N SER A 15 -1.35 11.28 -30.60
CA SER A 15 -0.11 11.82 -31.17
C SER A 15 1.13 11.23 -30.51
N ALA A 16 2.14 10.90 -31.30
CA ALA A 16 3.47 10.52 -30.84
C ALA A 16 4.30 11.72 -30.30
N GLU A 17 3.83 12.93 -30.50
CA GLU A 17 4.46 14.16 -29.96
C GLU A 17 4.07 14.37 -28.49
N PHE A 18 4.26 13.31 -27.67
CA PHE A 18 3.96 13.31 -26.25
C PHE A 18 5.26 13.31 -25.45
N VAL A 19 5.77 14.51 -25.22
CA VAL A 19 7.13 14.77 -24.74
C VAL A 19 7.19 14.98 -23.23
N VAL A 20 8.37 14.75 -22.65
CA VAL A 20 8.64 15.04 -21.22
C VAL A 20 8.49 16.53 -20.97
N ASN A 21 7.69 16.91 -19.96
CA ASN A 21 7.40 18.29 -19.57
C ASN A 21 7.78 18.60 -18.12
N GLY A 22 8.54 17.71 -17.47
CA GLY A 22 8.99 17.84 -16.08
C GLY A 22 9.30 16.48 -15.45
N ILE A 23 9.58 16.47 -14.16
CA ILE A 23 9.98 15.24 -13.45
C ILE A 23 8.87 14.18 -13.47
N LYS A 24 7.62 14.60 -13.41
CA LYS A 24 6.45 13.70 -13.32
C LYS A 24 5.35 14.05 -14.34
N SER A 25 5.67 14.77 -15.41
CA SER A 25 4.69 15.16 -16.41
C SER A 25 5.17 14.99 -17.84
N LYS A 26 4.22 14.70 -18.73
CA LYS A 26 4.38 14.75 -20.19
C LYS A 26 3.31 15.66 -20.78
N ARG A 27 3.67 16.35 -21.86
CA ARG A 27 2.77 17.25 -22.61
C ARG A 27 2.67 16.80 -24.06
N CYS A 28 1.47 16.84 -24.58
CA CYS A 28 1.25 16.65 -26.01
C CYS A 28 1.44 17.98 -26.73
N GLU A 29 2.36 18.05 -27.70
CA GLU A 29 2.59 19.25 -28.49
C GLU A 29 1.49 19.49 -29.51
N ARG A 30 0.75 18.42 -29.88
CA ARG A 30 -0.36 18.55 -30.87
C ARG A 30 -1.65 19.10 -30.24
N CYS A 31 -2.10 18.57 -29.08
CA CYS A 31 -3.38 18.97 -28.49
C CYS A 31 -3.26 19.74 -27.17
N GLY A 32 -2.04 19.91 -26.63
CA GLY A 32 -1.79 20.65 -25.41
C GLY A 32 -2.07 19.86 -24.12
N PHE A 33 -2.59 18.63 -24.19
CA PHE A 33 -2.88 17.81 -23.01
C PHE A 33 -1.62 17.58 -22.17
N VAL A 34 -1.75 17.75 -20.85
CA VAL A 34 -0.67 17.48 -19.90
C VAL A 34 -1.08 16.33 -18.96
N PHE A 35 -0.27 15.28 -18.93
CA PHE A 35 -0.43 14.16 -18.02
C PHE A 35 0.56 14.26 -16.86
N TYR A 36 0.08 14.07 -15.65
CA TYR A 36 0.90 13.97 -14.44
C TYR A 36 0.85 12.57 -13.87
N MET A 37 2.01 11.94 -13.65
CA MET A 37 2.11 10.72 -12.84
C MET A 37 2.24 11.13 -11.38
N ASN A 38 1.13 11.14 -10.67
CA ASN A 38 1.10 11.37 -9.23
C ASN A 38 1.35 10.06 -8.48
N ALA A 39 1.73 10.15 -7.20
CA ALA A 39 1.76 8.98 -6.34
C ALA A 39 0.33 8.52 -6.06
N SER A 40 0.10 7.20 -6.17
CA SER A 40 -1.13 6.57 -5.71
C SER A 40 -1.12 6.50 -4.19
N ALA A 41 -2.26 6.68 -3.55
CA ALA A 41 -2.37 6.47 -2.12
C ALA A 41 -2.57 4.98 -1.80
N ALA A 42 -1.96 4.51 -0.72
CA ALA A 42 -2.17 3.17 -0.18
C ALA A 42 -2.23 3.26 1.35
N VAL A 43 -2.91 2.32 1.98
CA VAL A 43 -3.06 2.22 3.44
C VAL A 43 -2.46 0.92 3.95
N ALA A 44 -1.91 0.95 5.18
CA ALA A 44 -1.40 -0.23 5.87
C ALA A 44 -1.74 -0.13 7.37
N ALA A 45 -2.17 -1.24 7.96
CA ALA A 45 -2.69 -1.32 9.32
C ALA A 45 -1.73 -2.03 10.27
N PHE A 46 -1.35 -1.37 11.37
CA PHE A 46 -0.85 -2.03 12.57
C PHE A 46 -2.04 -2.44 13.43
N ILE A 47 -2.32 -3.74 13.51
CA ILE A 47 -3.41 -4.31 14.30
C ILE A 47 -2.80 -5.10 15.44
N ILE A 48 -3.03 -4.65 16.68
CA ILE A 48 -2.47 -5.24 17.89
C ILE A 48 -3.60 -5.95 18.66
N ASN A 49 -3.37 -7.21 19.05
CA ASN A 49 -4.31 -7.93 19.90
C ASN A 49 -4.12 -7.58 21.39
N GLU A 50 -4.97 -8.14 22.25
CA GLU A 50 -4.91 -7.93 23.71
C GLU A 50 -3.63 -8.45 24.35
N ALA A 51 -2.93 -9.41 23.73
CA ALA A 51 -1.64 -9.92 24.19
C ALA A 51 -0.44 -9.02 23.79
N GLY A 52 -0.69 -7.92 23.03
CA GLY A 52 0.36 -7.03 22.53
C GLY A 52 1.11 -7.58 21.32
N GLU A 53 0.48 -8.47 20.55
CA GLU A 53 1.06 -9.07 19.35
C GLU A 53 0.51 -8.38 18.10
N LEU A 54 1.37 -8.22 17.10
CA LEU A 54 1.03 -7.62 15.79
C LEU A 54 0.46 -8.68 14.85
N LEU A 55 -0.67 -8.37 14.22
CA LEU A 55 -1.19 -9.14 13.10
C LEU A 55 -0.29 -8.95 11.87
N VAL A 56 0.20 -10.05 11.33
CA VAL A 56 0.96 -10.09 10.08
C VAL A 56 0.24 -10.96 9.06
N CYS A 57 0.35 -10.60 7.79
CA CYS A 57 -0.27 -11.27 6.66
C CYS A 57 0.81 -11.87 5.77
N ARG A 58 0.57 -13.05 5.16
CA ARG A 58 1.42 -13.57 4.09
C ARG A 58 0.80 -13.23 2.75
N ARG A 59 1.60 -12.65 1.86
CA ARG A 59 1.15 -12.23 0.54
C ARG A 59 0.84 -13.42 -0.38
N ALA A 60 -0.38 -13.49 -0.89
CA ALA A 60 -0.81 -14.48 -1.88
C ALA A 60 -0.38 -14.13 -3.31
N LYS A 61 -0.16 -12.83 -3.62
CA LYS A 61 0.09 -12.32 -4.97
C LYS A 61 1.41 -11.54 -5.09
N ASN A 62 1.89 -11.38 -6.31
CA ASN A 62 3.01 -10.48 -6.63
C ASN A 62 2.59 -9.00 -6.59
N PRO A 63 3.49 -8.08 -6.30
CA PRO A 63 4.91 -8.30 -5.97
C PRO A 63 5.13 -8.90 -4.58
N ALA A 64 6.29 -9.54 -4.41
CA ALA A 64 6.74 -10.12 -3.14
C ALA A 64 5.86 -11.25 -2.58
N LYS A 65 5.23 -12.06 -3.45
CA LYS A 65 4.45 -13.24 -3.05
C LYS A 65 5.22 -14.13 -2.05
N GLY A 66 4.53 -14.58 -1.00
CA GLY A 66 5.06 -15.47 0.04
C GLY A 66 5.82 -14.75 1.16
N THR A 67 6.11 -13.45 1.03
CA THR A 67 6.69 -12.66 2.12
C THR A 67 5.60 -12.13 3.06
N LEU A 68 6.02 -11.66 4.23
CA LEU A 68 5.10 -11.02 5.17
C LEU A 68 4.76 -9.58 4.75
N ASP A 69 3.59 -9.13 5.18
CA ASP A 69 3.03 -7.81 4.94
C ASP A 69 2.12 -7.39 6.11
N LEU A 70 1.63 -6.15 6.05
CA LEU A 70 0.53 -5.66 6.87
C LEU A 70 -0.77 -5.71 6.04
N ALA A 71 -1.92 -5.85 6.68
CA ALA A 71 -3.21 -5.73 6.01
C ALA A 71 -3.40 -4.30 5.47
N GLY A 72 -3.96 -4.19 4.26
CA GLY A 72 -4.20 -2.93 3.58
C GLY A 72 -3.97 -3.00 2.08
N GLY A 73 -4.22 -1.89 1.38
CA GLY A 73 -4.14 -1.84 -0.08
C GLY A 73 -4.24 -0.43 -0.63
N PHE A 74 -4.59 -0.31 -1.91
CA PHE A 74 -4.74 0.98 -2.57
C PHE A 74 -6.03 1.68 -2.15
N VAL A 75 -5.95 3.00 -2.06
CA VAL A 75 -7.12 3.87 -1.91
C VAL A 75 -7.79 3.99 -3.28
N ASP A 76 -9.07 3.64 -3.37
CA ASP A 76 -9.86 3.75 -4.59
C ASP A 76 -10.31 5.18 -4.86
N ASN A 77 -10.83 5.43 -6.08
CA ASN A 77 -11.40 6.72 -6.42
C ASN A 77 -12.62 7.00 -5.53
N ASP A 78 -12.75 8.24 -5.09
CA ASP A 78 -13.90 8.74 -4.32
C ASP A 78 -14.05 8.15 -2.91
N GLU A 79 -13.00 7.51 -2.35
CA GLU A 79 -12.95 7.12 -0.94
C GLU A 79 -11.85 7.85 -0.16
N THR A 80 -12.03 7.99 1.13
CA THR A 80 -11.01 8.48 2.07
C THR A 80 -10.03 7.35 2.42
N ALA A 81 -8.85 7.69 2.96
CA ALA A 81 -7.89 6.68 3.42
C ALA A 81 -8.47 5.78 4.53
N GLU A 82 -9.33 6.33 5.41
CA GLU A 82 -10.00 5.58 6.47
C GLU A 82 -11.09 4.64 5.93
N GLU A 83 -11.78 5.02 4.85
CA GLU A 83 -12.74 4.16 4.16
C GLU A 83 -12.02 3.02 3.43
N ALA A 84 -10.94 3.32 2.69
CA ALA A 84 -10.08 2.33 2.07
C ALA A 84 -9.55 1.31 3.09
N LEU A 85 -9.04 1.78 4.23
CA LEU A 85 -8.54 0.93 5.30
C LEU A 85 -9.60 -0.04 5.83
N LYS A 86 -10.83 0.43 6.05
CA LYS A 86 -11.95 -0.41 6.51
C LYS A 86 -12.37 -1.42 5.45
N ARG A 87 -12.42 -1.02 4.18
CA ARG A 87 -12.75 -1.89 3.05
C ARG A 87 -11.70 -3.00 2.91
N GLU A 88 -10.42 -2.64 2.82
CA GLU A 88 -9.31 -3.58 2.66
C GLU A 88 -9.25 -4.60 3.81
N ILE A 89 -9.34 -4.16 5.06
CA ILE A 89 -9.34 -5.06 6.22
C ILE A 89 -10.55 -6.00 6.19
N ASN A 90 -11.72 -5.52 5.73
CA ASN A 90 -12.88 -6.38 5.58
C ASN A 90 -12.72 -7.38 4.44
N GLU A 91 -12.18 -6.98 3.29
CA GLU A 91 -11.95 -7.82 2.12
C GLU A 91 -10.89 -8.89 2.38
N GLU A 92 -9.77 -8.50 3.01
CA GLU A 92 -8.63 -9.38 3.26
C GLU A 92 -8.81 -10.30 4.47
N LEU A 93 -9.51 -9.84 5.51
CA LEU A 93 -9.56 -10.52 6.82
C LEU A 93 -10.98 -10.86 7.30
N GLY A 94 -12.02 -10.38 6.61
CA GLY A 94 -13.42 -10.50 7.06
C GLY A 94 -13.70 -9.74 8.38
N ALA A 95 -12.88 -8.75 8.73
CA ALA A 95 -12.92 -8.07 10.02
C ALA A 95 -13.46 -6.63 9.90
N GLN A 96 -14.02 -6.10 11.01
CA GLN A 96 -14.51 -4.74 11.08
C GLN A 96 -13.57 -3.87 11.93
N VAL A 97 -13.13 -2.74 11.37
CA VAL A 97 -12.36 -1.73 12.08
C VAL A 97 -13.29 -0.85 12.90
N THR A 98 -13.07 -0.78 14.20
CA THR A 98 -13.83 0.07 15.14
C THR A 98 -13.17 1.41 15.38
N ASP A 99 -11.82 1.46 15.35
CA ASP A 99 -11.04 2.69 15.47
C ASP A 99 -9.80 2.62 14.56
N ALA A 100 -9.40 3.78 14.02
CA ALA A 100 -8.23 3.91 13.17
C ALA A 100 -7.51 5.23 13.45
N ARG A 101 -6.29 5.16 13.93
CA ARG A 101 -5.45 6.30 14.23
C ARG A 101 -4.31 6.43 13.24
N TYR A 102 -4.29 7.50 12.44
CA TYR A 102 -3.17 7.80 11.56
C TYR A 102 -1.88 8.00 12.35
N LEU A 103 -0.78 7.39 11.88
CA LEU A 103 0.53 7.48 12.50
C LEU A 103 1.51 8.34 11.68
N PHE A 104 1.75 7.92 10.46
CA PHE A 104 2.69 8.56 9.53
C PHE A 104 2.49 8.03 8.10
N SER A 105 3.20 8.64 7.15
CA SER A 105 3.27 8.14 5.78
C SER A 105 4.71 7.98 5.32
N LEU A 106 4.92 7.09 4.34
CA LEU A 106 6.20 6.85 3.69
C LEU A 106 6.03 6.81 2.17
N PRO A 107 6.97 7.37 1.39
CA PRO A 107 6.98 7.20 -0.05
C PRO A 107 7.46 5.78 -0.40
N ASN A 108 6.86 5.19 -1.44
CA ASN A 108 7.24 3.86 -1.90
C ASN A 108 7.28 3.80 -3.44
N LYS A 109 7.79 2.69 -3.95
CA LYS A 109 7.81 2.32 -5.36
C LYS A 109 7.24 0.92 -5.49
N TYR A 110 6.02 0.84 -5.97
CA TYR A 110 5.32 -0.42 -6.11
C TYR A 110 5.47 -0.95 -7.54
N GLU A 111 5.98 -2.18 -7.67
CA GLU A 111 6.14 -2.80 -8.99
C GLU A 111 4.84 -3.48 -9.39
N TYR A 112 4.16 -2.95 -10.41
CA TYR A 112 2.90 -3.48 -10.89
C TYR A 112 2.86 -3.52 -12.42
N SER A 113 2.52 -4.67 -12.99
CA SER A 113 2.38 -4.86 -14.45
C SER A 113 3.58 -4.39 -15.27
N GLY A 114 4.81 -4.57 -14.74
CA GLY A 114 6.06 -4.12 -15.37
C GLY A 114 6.33 -2.61 -15.24
N LEU A 115 5.52 -1.90 -14.46
CA LEU A 115 5.68 -0.49 -14.14
C LEU A 115 6.12 -0.31 -12.69
N THR A 116 6.94 0.70 -12.46
CA THR A 116 7.22 1.21 -11.11
C THR A 116 6.24 2.33 -10.81
N VAL A 117 5.21 2.06 -10.03
CA VAL A 117 4.19 3.01 -9.62
C VAL A 117 4.67 3.70 -8.34
N PRO A 118 4.83 5.04 -8.33
CA PRO A 118 5.09 5.75 -7.08
C PRO A 118 3.84 5.67 -6.19
N THR A 119 4.01 5.35 -4.90
CA THR A 119 2.93 5.38 -3.91
C THR A 119 3.28 6.25 -2.73
N LEU A 120 2.26 6.68 -2.00
CA LEU A 120 2.34 7.26 -0.66
C LEU A 120 1.56 6.33 0.26
N ASP A 121 2.30 5.55 1.04
CA ASP A 121 1.72 4.56 1.94
C ASP A 121 1.44 5.22 3.30
N LEU A 122 0.17 5.22 3.70
CA LEU A 122 -0.33 5.81 4.95
C LEU A 122 -0.48 4.70 5.99
N PHE A 123 0.17 4.86 7.12
CA PHE A 123 0.17 3.87 8.20
C PHE A 123 -0.78 4.28 9.31
N TYR A 124 -1.63 3.32 9.70
CA TYR A 124 -2.62 3.47 10.76
C TYR A 124 -2.41 2.41 11.84
N GLU A 125 -2.71 2.78 13.07
CA GLU A 125 -2.95 1.80 14.14
C GLU A 125 -4.45 1.58 14.21
N CYS A 126 -4.86 0.29 14.17
CA CYS A 126 -6.27 -0.07 14.04
C CYS A 126 -6.71 -0.99 15.17
N THR A 127 -7.92 -0.74 15.66
CA THR A 127 -8.64 -1.64 16.55
C THR A 127 -9.73 -2.34 15.76
N LEU A 128 -9.77 -3.68 15.86
CA LEU A 128 -10.84 -4.48 15.29
C LEU A 128 -11.94 -4.76 16.30
N GLN A 129 -13.15 -5.01 15.82
CA GLN A 129 -14.27 -5.47 16.65
C GLN A 129 -13.94 -6.80 17.32
N SER A 130 -13.22 -7.69 16.63
CA SER A 130 -12.70 -8.95 17.15
C SER A 130 -11.45 -9.32 16.36
N THR A 131 -10.47 -9.91 17.04
CA THR A 131 -9.27 -10.52 16.44
C THR A 131 -9.39 -12.04 16.33
N GLU A 132 -10.55 -12.60 16.68
CA GLU A 132 -10.85 -14.02 16.55
C GLU A 132 -11.50 -14.30 15.19
N ASN A 133 -11.25 -15.50 14.65
CA ASN A 133 -11.86 -16.01 13.41
C ASN A 133 -11.62 -15.11 12.19
N LEU A 134 -10.45 -14.52 12.07
CA LEU A 134 -10.02 -13.82 10.86
C LEU A 134 -10.02 -14.80 9.68
N MET A 135 -10.52 -14.36 8.54
CA MET A 135 -10.65 -15.17 7.33
C MET A 135 -9.79 -14.59 6.20
N PRO A 136 -8.51 -15.01 6.09
CA PRO A 136 -7.63 -14.55 5.02
C PRO A 136 -8.25 -14.80 3.65
N SER A 137 -8.27 -13.77 2.81
CA SER A 137 -8.81 -13.83 1.45
C SER A 137 -8.09 -12.84 0.53
N ASP A 138 -8.43 -12.82 -0.75
CA ASP A 138 -7.91 -11.96 -1.80
C ASP A 138 -6.36 -11.98 -1.91
N ASP A 139 -5.67 -10.95 -1.43
CA ASP A 139 -4.22 -10.80 -1.50
C ASP A 139 -3.48 -11.45 -0.32
N VAL A 140 -4.21 -12.00 0.66
CA VAL A 140 -3.69 -12.64 1.87
C VAL A 140 -3.85 -14.16 1.81
N GLU A 141 -2.73 -14.89 1.87
CA GLU A 141 -2.70 -16.36 1.94
C GLU A 141 -3.00 -16.88 3.34
N GLU A 142 -2.42 -16.25 4.35
CA GLU A 142 -2.62 -16.53 5.77
C GLU A 142 -2.38 -15.28 6.60
N CYS A 143 -2.94 -15.22 7.81
CA CYS A 143 -2.62 -14.20 8.79
C CYS A 143 -2.43 -14.82 10.17
N PHE A 144 -1.54 -14.24 10.98
CA PHE A 144 -1.23 -14.70 12.32
C PHE A 144 -0.66 -13.58 13.18
N PHE A 145 -0.72 -13.74 14.50
CA PHE A 145 -0.18 -12.78 15.44
C PHE A 145 1.26 -13.12 15.82
N VAL A 146 2.12 -12.10 15.93
CA VAL A 146 3.54 -12.21 16.30
C VAL A 146 3.84 -11.19 17.40
N PRO A 147 4.48 -11.62 18.52
CA PRO A 147 4.94 -10.69 19.54
C PRO A 147 5.86 -9.61 18.93
N LEU A 148 5.65 -8.34 19.29
CA LEU A 148 6.42 -7.22 18.71
C LEU A 148 7.94 -7.42 18.80
N LYS A 149 8.43 -8.06 19.87
CA LYS A 149 9.86 -8.34 20.08
C LYS A 149 10.43 -9.43 19.16
N GLU A 150 9.56 -10.24 18.55
CA GLU A 150 9.92 -11.34 17.65
C GLU A 150 9.76 -10.97 16.18
N ILE A 151 9.30 -9.75 15.89
CA ILE A 151 9.16 -9.27 14.52
C ILE A 151 10.54 -9.14 13.86
N ASP A 152 10.76 -9.93 12.81
CA ASP A 152 11.89 -9.77 11.91
C ASP A 152 11.45 -8.99 10.66
N VAL A 153 11.85 -7.73 10.57
CA VAL A 153 11.50 -6.84 9.47
C VAL A 153 12.01 -7.33 8.11
N GLU A 154 13.04 -8.20 8.09
CA GLU A 154 13.58 -8.74 6.84
C GLU A 154 12.67 -9.77 6.17
N LEU A 155 11.73 -10.35 6.90
CA LEU A 155 10.72 -11.26 6.35
C LEU A 155 9.63 -10.54 5.53
N PHE A 156 9.55 -9.21 5.61
CA PHE A 156 8.58 -8.41 4.87
C PHE A 156 9.10 -8.04 3.49
N GLY A 157 8.25 -8.13 2.47
CA GLY A 157 8.69 -8.01 1.08
C GLY A 157 8.74 -6.57 0.55
N LEU A 158 7.92 -5.67 1.07
CA LEU A 158 7.79 -4.30 0.58
C LEU A 158 8.64 -3.34 1.40
N LYS A 159 9.33 -2.43 0.69
CA LYS A 159 10.28 -1.51 1.32
C LYS A 159 9.62 -0.58 2.33
N SER A 160 8.51 0.04 1.99
CA SER A 160 7.77 0.94 2.89
C SER A 160 7.26 0.23 4.13
N ILE A 161 6.82 -1.03 3.99
CA ILE A 161 6.37 -1.86 5.12
C ILE A 161 7.53 -2.12 6.07
N LYS A 162 8.71 -2.53 5.56
CA LYS A 162 9.92 -2.68 6.39
C LYS A 162 10.26 -1.41 7.16
N GLU A 163 10.30 -0.27 6.47
CA GLU A 163 10.60 1.02 7.07
C GLU A 163 9.52 1.46 8.07
N GLY A 164 8.25 1.23 7.75
CA GLY A 164 7.10 1.50 8.61
C GLY A 164 7.13 0.67 9.89
N LEU A 165 7.38 -0.64 9.76
CA LEU A 165 7.56 -1.56 10.89
C LEU A 165 8.72 -1.15 11.79
N ALA A 166 9.90 -0.89 11.21
CA ALA A 166 11.06 -0.45 12.00
C ALA A 166 10.73 0.81 12.81
N ARG A 167 10.02 1.77 12.19
CA ARG A 167 9.58 2.99 12.87
C ARG A 167 8.55 2.71 13.97
N TYR A 168 7.58 1.84 13.70
CA TYR A 168 6.55 1.47 14.67
C TYR A 168 7.14 0.76 15.89
N LEU A 169 8.08 -0.17 15.68
CA LEU A 169 8.78 -0.88 16.75
C LEU A 169 9.58 0.07 17.67
N ILE A 170 10.28 1.07 17.09
CA ILE A 170 11.00 2.09 17.89
C ILE A 170 10.05 2.92 18.75
N MET A 171 8.81 3.13 18.30
CA MET A 171 7.81 3.92 19.03
C MET A 171 7.14 3.13 20.17
N ASN A 172 7.19 1.79 20.12
CA ASN A 172 6.40 0.92 21.01
C ASN A 172 7.23 -0.11 21.82
N LEU A 173 8.55 -0.17 21.62
CA LEU A 173 9.51 -0.98 22.40
C LEU A 173 10.50 -0.09 23.16
#